data_5345ac19aff5fb63ae5f6e1ee9834a5d
#
_entry.id   5345ac19aff5fb63ae5f6e1ee9834a5d
#
_cell.length_a   1.000
_cell.length_b   1.000
_cell.length_c   1.000
_cell.angle_alpha   90.00
_cell.angle_beta   90.00
_cell.angle_gamma   90.00
#
_symmetry.space_group_name_H-M   'P 1'
#
loop_
_entity.id
_entity.type
_entity.pdbx_description
1 polymer ?
#
loop_
_entity_poly.entity_id
_entity_poly.type
_entity_poly.pdbx_seq_one_letter_code
_entity_poly.pdbx_strand_id
1 'polypeptide(L)'
;MPSHGLGSVIEITAGVESRICHCLFPALNHADKVVNVHLMCCRFLGSVIGIAVTVRYVPTNKPPAPQMETSEFDRWVGNWYSELSTEPFVPLIRKGTALVFDDASDSDVGSIGSNNIMGWKLRGCVGVVTNATTRDTDEIATEKVPLYFREVGRGIRPGRNEIESVNRPIVCGGVLVEPGDVIVADGDGVIVVPRAHAKEVAEYARATLDGDKAGRRQLYKKLGLLPDDSVK
;
A
#
# COMPACT_ATOMS: atom_id res chain seq x y z
N MET A 1 23.96 10.15 4.19
CA MET A 1 23.11 10.00 5.39
C MET A 1 22.98 8.52 5.66
N PRO A 2 23.28 8.00 6.85
CA PRO A 2 23.46 6.57 7.08
C PRO A 2 22.15 5.80 6.97
N SER A 3 22.18 4.74 6.18
CA SER A 3 21.12 3.76 5.90
C SER A 3 20.86 2.77 7.07
N HIS A 4 21.51 2.95 8.20
CA HIS A 4 21.52 1.95 9.27
C HIS A 4 20.26 1.88 10.15
N GLY A 5 19.33 2.84 10.07
CA GLY A 5 18.15 2.86 10.93
C GLY A 5 16.92 2.11 10.37
N LEU A 6 16.79 2.02 9.05
CA LEU A 6 15.59 1.45 8.39
C LEU A 6 15.65 -0.07 8.23
N GLY A 7 16.84 -0.65 8.03
CA GLY A 7 17.01 -2.10 8.00
C GLY A 7 16.56 -2.76 9.30
N SER A 8 16.91 -2.17 10.44
CA SER A 8 16.53 -2.67 11.76
C SER A 8 15.02 -2.57 12.04
N VAL A 9 14.33 -1.56 11.54
CA VAL A 9 12.88 -1.42 11.70
C VAL A 9 12.13 -2.46 10.86
N ILE A 10 12.55 -2.71 9.62
CA ILE A 10 11.99 -3.77 8.78
C ILE A 10 12.26 -5.14 9.39
N GLU A 11 13.45 -5.39 9.95
CA GLU A 11 13.78 -6.63 10.64
C GLU A 11 12.97 -6.84 11.93
N ILE A 12 12.75 -5.78 12.72
CA ILE A 12 11.90 -5.83 13.93
C ILE A 12 10.45 -6.12 13.56
N THR A 13 9.97 -5.59 12.44
CA THR A 13 8.58 -5.74 12.00
C THR A 13 8.34 -7.01 11.15
N ALA A 14 9.34 -7.54 10.47
CA ALA A 14 9.24 -8.75 9.65
C ALA A 14 8.89 -10.03 10.43
N GLY A 15 8.99 -10.04 11.76
CA GLY A 15 8.55 -11.13 12.63
C GLY A 15 7.19 -10.91 13.27
N VAL A 16 6.46 -9.87 12.88
CA VAL A 16 5.15 -9.51 13.46
C VAL A 16 4.09 -9.82 12.41
N GLU A 17 3.44 -11.00 12.54
CA GLU A 17 2.38 -11.46 11.64
C GLU A 17 1.05 -10.74 11.88
N SER A 18 0.31 -10.58 10.83
CA SER A 18 -1.13 -10.33 10.55
C SER A 18 -2.09 -9.74 11.62
N ARG A 19 -1.65 -8.96 12.61
CA ARG A 19 -2.51 -8.21 13.56
C ARG A 19 -1.86 -6.92 14.03
N ILE A 20 -1.03 -6.35 13.20
CA ILE A 20 -0.19 -5.21 13.56
C ILE A 20 -1.05 -3.96 13.76
N CYS A 21 -2.09 -3.78 12.96
CA CYS A 21 -2.96 -2.61 13.07
C CYS A 21 -3.64 -2.53 14.44
N HIS A 22 -4.16 -3.65 14.96
CA HIS A 22 -4.78 -3.69 16.28
C HIS A 22 -3.77 -3.37 17.42
N CYS A 23 -2.57 -3.94 17.34
CA CYS A 23 -1.51 -3.71 18.34
C CYS A 23 -0.92 -2.29 18.29
N LEU A 24 -0.97 -1.63 17.12
CA LEU A 24 -0.47 -0.28 16.95
C LEU A 24 -1.47 0.78 17.45
N PHE A 25 -2.77 0.51 17.40
CA PHE A 25 -3.81 1.47 17.73
C PHE A 25 -3.68 2.08 19.14
N PRO A 26 -3.40 1.31 20.23
CA PRO A 26 -3.15 1.88 21.55
C PRO A 26 -1.86 2.71 21.65
N ALA A 27 -0.80 2.30 20.94
CA ALA A 27 0.47 3.03 20.90
C ALA A 27 0.31 4.43 20.31
N LEU A 28 -0.69 4.58 19.46
CA LEU A 28 -0.93 5.76 18.64
C LEU A 28 -1.78 6.81 19.39
N ASN A 29 -2.58 6.41 20.34
CA ASN A 29 -3.34 7.33 21.21
C ASN A 29 -2.45 8.13 22.17
N HIS A 30 -1.20 7.73 22.37
CA HIS A 30 -0.20 8.48 23.12
C HIS A 30 0.69 9.38 22.27
N ALA A 31 0.73 9.16 20.95
CA ALA A 31 1.43 10.01 20.02
C ALA A 31 0.38 10.66 19.10
N ASP A 32 0.10 11.95 19.26
CA ASP A 32 -0.89 12.75 18.52
C ASP A 32 -0.74 12.74 16.97
N LYS A 33 -0.13 11.71 16.37
CA LYS A 33 0.38 11.78 15.00
C LYS A 33 0.19 10.54 14.13
N VAL A 34 -0.60 9.55 14.54
CA VAL A 34 -0.86 8.41 13.65
C VAL A 34 -2.32 8.38 13.25
N VAL A 35 -2.56 8.32 11.97
CA VAL A 35 -3.89 8.44 11.38
C VAL A 35 -4.23 7.18 10.59
N ASN A 36 -5.42 6.69 10.81
CA ASN A 36 -5.94 5.48 10.18
C ASN A 36 -6.49 5.80 8.79
N VAL A 37 -6.03 5.06 7.76
CA VAL A 37 -6.54 5.17 6.39
C VAL A 37 -7.69 4.18 6.22
N HIS A 38 -8.91 4.68 6.02
CA HIS A 38 -10.05 3.84 5.68
C HIS A 38 -10.01 3.52 4.17
N LEU A 39 -9.37 2.42 3.82
CA LEU A 39 -9.34 1.88 2.47
C LEU A 39 -9.89 0.46 2.46
N MET A 40 -10.62 0.12 1.40
CA MET A 40 -11.05 -1.26 1.20
C MET A 40 -9.83 -2.15 0.93
N CYS A 41 -9.80 -3.30 1.57
CA CYS A 41 -8.80 -4.31 1.26
C CYS A 41 -9.26 -5.16 0.08
N CYS A 42 -8.35 -5.47 -0.84
CA CYS A 42 -8.54 -6.54 -1.81
C CYS A 42 -8.90 -7.84 -1.05
N ARG A 43 -9.75 -8.69 -1.64
CA ARG A 43 -10.16 -9.99 -1.08
C ARG A 43 -8.98 -10.92 -0.71
N PHE A 44 -7.78 -10.55 -1.10
CA PHE A 44 -6.54 -11.19 -0.68
C PHE A 44 -5.97 -10.42 0.52
N LEU A 45 -6.13 -11.04 1.68
CA LEU A 45 -5.59 -10.55 2.96
C LEU A 45 -4.12 -10.96 3.09
N GLY A 46 -3.22 -10.10 2.63
CA GLY A 46 -1.82 -10.17 2.99
C GLY A 46 -1.51 -9.03 3.96
N SER A 47 -0.58 -9.22 4.88
CA SER A 47 -0.02 -8.12 5.65
C SER A 47 1.11 -7.44 4.89
N VAL A 48 1.21 -6.13 5.02
CA VAL A 48 2.28 -5.30 4.45
C VAL A 48 2.99 -4.58 5.56
N ILE A 49 4.31 -4.67 5.55
CA ILE A 49 5.16 -3.70 6.21
C ILE A 49 6.19 -3.24 5.18
N GLY A 50 6.19 -1.95 4.89
CA GLY A 50 7.07 -1.42 3.86
C GLY A 50 7.36 0.07 4.03
N ILE A 51 8.37 0.52 3.31
CA ILE A 51 8.78 1.93 3.29
C ILE A 51 8.07 2.63 2.13
N ALA A 52 7.39 3.72 2.43
CA ALA A 52 6.61 4.48 1.46
C ALA A 52 7.49 5.09 0.36
N VAL A 53 7.18 4.73 -0.87
CA VAL A 53 7.48 5.54 -2.06
C VAL A 53 6.15 6.09 -2.53
N THR A 54 6.03 7.40 -2.51
CA THR A 54 4.79 8.11 -2.79
C THR A 54 4.70 8.52 -4.25
N VAL A 55 3.52 8.42 -4.81
CA VAL A 55 3.23 8.73 -6.22
C VAL A 55 1.94 9.52 -6.29
N ARG A 56 1.90 10.57 -7.07
CA ARG A 56 0.68 11.33 -7.30
C ARG A 56 0.35 11.43 -8.77
N TYR A 57 -0.87 11.02 -9.11
CA TYR A 57 -1.53 11.29 -10.38
C TYR A 57 -2.62 12.34 -10.18
N VAL A 58 -2.86 13.12 -11.20
CA VAL A 58 -3.91 14.14 -11.23
C VAL A 58 -4.80 13.99 -12.46
N PRO A 59 -6.06 14.41 -12.42
CA PRO A 59 -6.91 14.42 -13.60
C PRO A 59 -6.29 15.25 -14.72
N THR A 60 -6.38 14.73 -15.96
CA THR A 60 -5.93 15.45 -17.14
C THR A 60 -6.88 16.60 -17.49
N ASN A 61 -6.33 17.66 -18.06
CA ASN A 61 -7.09 18.72 -18.70
C ASN A 61 -7.04 18.63 -20.26
N LYS A 62 -6.49 17.53 -20.78
CA LYS A 62 -6.42 17.31 -22.24
C LYS A 62 -7.75 16.84 -22.80
N PRO A 63 -8.01 17.08 -24.09
CA PRO A 63 -9.22 16.58 -24.73
C PRO A 63 -9.35 15.07 -24.62
N PRO A 64 -10.57 14.53 -24.55
CA PRO A 64 -10.78 13.09 -24.61
C PRO A 64 -10.25 12.52 -25.93
N ALA A 65 -10.01 11.20 -25.96
CA ALA A 65 -9.60 10.53 -27.18
C ALA A 65 -10.58 10.83 -28.32
N PRO A 66 -10.12 11.32 -29.48
CA PRO A 66 -10.99 11.47 -30.64
C PRO A 66 -11.44 10.08 -31.14
N GLN A 67 -12.51 10.06 -31.92
CA GLN A 67 -12.92 8.82 -32.61
C GLN A 67 -11.83 8.45 -33.64
N MET A 68 -11.32 7.23 -33.56
CA MET A 68 -10.22 6.74 -34.39
C MET A 68 -10.29 5.23 -34.58
N GLU A 69 -9.54 4.71 -35.54
CA GLU A 69 -9.38 3.27 -35.75
C GLU A 69 -8.61 2.60 -34.60
N THR A 70 -8.85 1.29 -34.38
CA THR A 70 -8.27 0.56 -33.25
C THR A 70 -6.75 0.66 -33.18
N SER A 71 -6.05 0.55 -34.29
CA SER A 71 -4.58 0.66 -34.35
C SER A 71 -4.06 2.05 -34.00
N GLU A 72 -4.83 3.09 -34.29
CA GLU A 72 -4.50 4.46 -33.90
C GLU A 72 -4.76 4.67 -32.42
N PHE A 73 -5.84 4.09 -31.90
CA PHE A 73 -6.15 4.11 -30.48
C PHE A 73 -5.05 3.42 -29.64
N ASP A 74 -4.59 2.24 -30.06
CA ASP A 74 -3.51 1.55 -29.36
C ASP A 74 -2.23 2.38 -29.32
N ARG A 75 -1.91 3.05 -30.41
CA ARG A 75 -0.76 3.97 -30.48
C ARG A 75 -0.94 5.18 -29.56
N TRP A 76 -2.14 5.77 -29.56
CA TRP A 76 -2.49 6.89 -28.69
C TRP A 76 -2.39 6.50 -27.21
N VAL A 77 -2.90 5.31 -26.82
CA VAL A 77 -2.77 4.75 -25.48
C VAL A 77 -1.31 4.57 -25.09
N GLY A 78 -0.50 3.99 -25.99
CA GLY A 78 0.94 3.80 -25.76
C GLY A 78 1.68 5.11 -25.53
N ASN A 79 1.39 6.13 -26.34
CA ASN A 79 1.97 7.47 -26.19
C ASN A 79 1.57 8.12 -24.86
N TRP A 80 0.30 7.96 -24.44
CA TRP A 80 -0.16 8.48 -23.15
C TRP A 80 0.60 7.87 -21.98
N TYR A 81 0.79 6.56 -21.98
CA TYR A 81 1.57 5.88 -20.94
C TYR A 81 3.05 6.27 -20.94
N SER A 82 3.62 6.56 -22.09
CA SER A 82 5.03 6.93 -22.20
C SER A 82 5.33 8.40 -21.88
N GLU A 83 4.36 9.29 -22.04
CA GLU A 83 4.58 10.74 -21.95
C GLU A 83 3.87 11.38 -20.74
N LEU A 84 2.64 10.97 -20.45
CA LEU A 84 1.77 11.67 -19.51
C LEU A 84 1.49 10.87 -18.25
N SER A 85 1.18 9.59 -18.38
CA SER A 85 0.86 8.74 -17.25
C SER A 85 1.97 7.71 -16.99
N THR A 86 3.20 8.19 -16.99
CA THR A 86 4.44 7.41 -16.85
C THR A 86 4.64 6.85 -15.45
N GLU A 87 5.62 5.99 -15.28
CA GLU A 87 5.97 5.38 -13.98
C GLU A 87 7.41 5.73 -13.54
N PRO A 88 7.74 7.03 -13.33
CA PRO A 88 9.09 7.45 -12.95
C PRO A 88 9.49 7.02 -11.55
N PHE A 89 8.57 6.45 -10.76
CA PHE A 89 8.83 5.86 -9.46
C PHE A 89 9.46 4.45 -9.54
N VAL A 90 9.34 3.76 -10.67
CA VAL A 90 9.84 2.38 -10.82
C VAL A 90 11.32 2.23 -10.46
N PRO A 91 12.24 3.14 -10.84
CA PRO A 91 13.63 3.09 -10.39
C PRO A 91 13.85 3.29 -8.89
N LEU A 92 12.84 3.77 -8.16
CA LEU A 92 12.91 3.98 -6.71
C LEU A 92 12.52 2.72 -5.92
N ILE A 93 11.87 1.75 -6.55
CA ILE A 93 11.45 0.51 -5.89
C ILE A 93 12.70 -0.28 -5.46
N ARG A 94 12.72 -0.66 -4.19
CA ARG A 94 13.72 -1.51 -3.56
C ARG A 94 13.01 -2.60 -2.76
N LYS A 95 13.73 -3.64 -2.36
CA LYS A 95 13.21 -4.65 -1.45
C LYS A 95 12.64 -3.98 -0.19
N GLY A 96 11.35 -4.24 0.11
CA GLY A 96 10.64 -3.65 1.23
C GLY A 96 9.94 -2.32 0.91
N THR A 97 9.84 -1.91 -0.34
CA THR A 97 9.07 -0.72 -0.73
C THR A 97 7.58 -1.01 -0.67
N ALA A 98 6.82 -0.15 0.00
CA ALA A 98 5.38 0.00 -0.17
C ALA A 98 5.11 1.18 -1.12
N LEU A 99 4.38 0.94 -2.20
CA LEU A 99 3.96 2.02 -3.09
C LEU A 99 2.67 2.64 -2.57
N VAL A 100 2.65 3.96 -2.42
CA VAL A 100 1.46 4.70 -1.96
C VAL A 100 1.07 5.71 -3.02
N PHE A 101 -0.17 5.57 -3.53
CA PHE A 101 -0.67 6.40 -4.60
C PHE A 101 -1.77 7.35 -4.12
N ASP A 102 -1.60 8.62 -4.40
CA ASP A 102 -2.67 9.61 -4.43
C ASP A 102 -3.14 9.76 -5.87
N ASP A 103 -4.27 9.17 -6.17
CA ASP A 103 -4.88 9.20 -7.50
C ASP A 103 -6.41 9.21 -7.32
N ALA A 104 -6.90 10.26 -6.71
CA ALA A 104 -8.33 10.48 -6.47
C ALA A 104 -9.08 10.96 -7.73
N SER A 105 -8.67 10.47 -8.89
CA SER A 105 -9.33 10.74 -10.17
C SER A 105 -10.69 10.05 -10.28
N ASP A 106 -11.28 10.11 -11.44
CA ASP A 106 -12.59 9.55 -11.77
C ASP A 106 -12.78 8.11 -11.23
N SER A 107 -13.95 7.82 -10.70
CA SER A 107 -14.31 6.56 -10.07
C SER A 107 -14.18 5.31 -10.94
N ASP A 108 -14.12 5.46 -12.28
CA ASP A 108 -13.98 4.33 -13.21
C ASP A 108 -12.55 4.15 -13.77
N VAL A 109 -11.58 4.90 -13.28
CA VAL A 109 -10.18 4.72 -13.69
C VAL A 109 -9.54 3.61 -12.88
N GLY A 110 -9.52 2.38 -13.38
CA GLY A 110 -8.73 1.29 -12.81
C GLY A 110 -7.22 1.55 -12.99
N SER A 111 -6.68 2.51 -12.24
CA SER A 111 -5.30 3.01 -12.40
C SER A 111 -4.24 1.93 -12.24
N ILE A 112 -4.51 0.95 -11.39
CA ILE A 112 -3.58 -0.14 -11.06
C ILE A 112 -4.18 -1.45 -11.58
N GLY A 113 -3.38 -2.21 -12.30
CA GLY A 113 -3.74 -3.53 -12.80
C GLY A 113 -2.66 -4.57 -12.47
N SER A 114 -2.96 -5.86 -12.73
CA SER A 114 -2.13 -6.99 -12.37
C SER A 114 -0.71 -6.92 -12.94
N ASN A 115 -0.56 -6.59 -14.21
CA ASN A 115 0.75 -6.47 -14.86
C ASN A 115 1.66 -5.40 -14.20
N ASN A 116 1.08 -4.25 -13.79
CA ASN A 116 1.83 -3.23 -13.08
C ASN A 116 2.36 -3.80 -11.75
N ILE A 117 1.46 -4.40 -10.96
CA ILE A 117 1.79 -4.94 -9.63
C ILE A 117 2.86 -6.02 -9.73
N MET A 118 2.75 -6.95 -10.69
CA MET A 118 3.76 -7.99 -10.90
C MET A 118 5.12 -7.40 -11.25
N GLY A 119 5.15 -6.41 -12.12
CA GLY A 119 6.38 -5.69 -12.47
C GLY A 119 7.02 -4.99 -11.26
N TRP A 120 6.22 -4.41 -10.38
CA TRP A 120 6.70 -3.77 -9.16
C TRP A 120 7.14 -4.79 -8.10
N LYS A 121 6.41 -5.90 -7.94
CA LYS A 121 6.77 -7.01 -7.06
C LYS A 121 8.14 -7.60 -7.43
N LEU A 122 8.39 -7.82 -8.72
CA LEU A 122 9.68 -8.30 -9.22
C LEU A 122 10.85 -7.41 -8.80
N ARG A 123 10.62 -6.11 -8.62
CA ARG A 123 11.62 -5.13 -8.17
C ARG A 123 11.75 -5.00 -6.66
N GLY A 124 10.88 -5.68 -5.89
CA GLY A 124 10.92 -5.69 -4.43
C GLY A 124 9.81 -4.91 -3.74
N CYS A 125 8.78 -4.47 -4.46
CA CYS A 125 7.56 -3.93 -3.86
C CYS A 125 6.87 -5.01 -3.03
N VAL A 126 6.51 -4.68 -1.79
CA VAL A 126 5.87 -5.60 -0.84
C VAL A 126 4.35 -5.40 -0.75
N GLY A 127 3.85 -4.28 -1.22
CA GLY A 127 2.42 -3.98 -1.26
C GLY A 127 2.13 -2.60 -1.82
N VAL A 128 0.87 -2.37 -2.14
CA VAL A 128 0.38 -1.14 -2.76
C VAL A 128 -0.81 -0.60 -1.96
N VAL A 129 -0.80 0.69 -1.71
CA VAL A 129 -1.89 1.43 -1.07
C VAL A 129 -2.30 2.57 -1.99
N THR A 130 -3.60 2.72 -2.24
CA THR A 130 -4.09 3.79 -3.12
C THR A 130 -5.48 4.27 -2.72
N ASN A 131 -5.74 5.55 -2.87
CA ASN A 131 -7.10 6.11 -2.81
C ASN A 131 -7.81 6.06 -4.17
N ALA A 132 -7.18 5.49 -5.18
CA ALA A 132 -7.74 5.27 -6.50
C ALA A 132 -8.63 4.02 -6.56
N THR A 133 -9.20 3.80 -7.75
CA THR A 133 -9.78 2.52 -8.14
C THR A 133 -8.72 1.62 -8.76
N THR A 134 -8.95 0.32 -8.71
CA THR A 134 -8.07 -0.69 -9.31
C THR A 134 -8.86 -1.62 -10.24
N ARG A 135 -8.17 -2.33 -11.11
CA ARG A 135 -8.74 -3.37 -11.98
C ARG A 135 -7.96 -4.68 -11.81
N ASP A 136 -8.38 -5.71 -12.51
CA ASP A 136 -7.72 -7.03 -12.53
C ASP A 136 -7.62 -7.65 -11.13
N THR A 137 -8.64 -7.45 -10.29
CA THR A 137 -8.60 -7.83 -8.86
C THR A 137 -8.53 -9.34 -8.65
N ASP A 138 -9.05 -10.14 -9.57
CA ASP A 138 -9.03 -11.60 -9.48
C ASP A 138 -7.62 -12.15 -9.76
N GLU A 139 -6.92 -11.58 -10.74
CA GLU A 139 -5.52 -11.90 -11.02
C GLU A 139 -4.62 -11.46 -9.86
N ILE A 140 -4.79 -10.23 -9.35
CA ILE A 140 -4.03 -9.70 -8.22
C ILE A 140 -4.21 -10.57 -6.97
N ALA A 141 -5.42 -11.07 -6.72
CA ALA A 141 -5.69 -11.99 -5.64
C ALA A 141 -4.95 -13.33 -5.82
N THR A 142 -4.89 -13.83 -7.05
CA THR A 142 -4.16 -15.06 -7.42
C THR A 142 -2.65 -14.88 -7.27
N GLU A 143 -2.12 -13.73 -7.65
CA GLU A 143 -0.71 -13.36 -7.55
C GLU A 143 -0.24 -13.09 -6.11
N LYS A 144 -1.18 -12.98 -5.17
CA LYS A 144 -0.93 -12.74 -3.74
C LYS A 144 -0.06 -11.52 -3.50
N VAL A 145 -0.43 -10.40 -4.11
CA VAL A 145 0.19 -9.10 -3.83
C VAL A 145 -0.79 -8.27 -3.00
N PRO A 146 -0.40 -7.85 -1.80
CA PRO A 146 -1.25 -7.00 -0.98
C PRO A 146 -1.56 -5.68 -1.71
N LEU A 147 -2.84 -5.39 -1.87
CA LEU A 147 -3.34 -4.17 -2.49
C LEU A 147 -4.52 -3.63 -1.68
N TYR A 148 -4.37 -2.38 -1.24
CA TYR A 148 -5.38 -1.62 -0.51
C TYR A 148 -5.85 -0.47 -1.39
N PHE A 149 -7.15 -0.39 -1.66
CA PHE A 149 -7.72 0.52 -2.65
C PHE A 149 -9.13 0.98 -2.26
N ARG A 150 -9.60 2.05 -2.89
CA ARG A 150 -10.92 2.61 -2.60
C ARG A 150 -12.06 1.74 -3.15
N GLU A 151 -12.01 1.40 -4.44
CA GLU A 151 -13.04 0.63 -5.13
C GLU A 151 -12.51 0.01 -6.43
N VAL A 152 -13.32 -0.82 -7.08
CA VAL A 152 -12.97 -1.44 -8.37
C VAL A 152 -13.41 -0.55 -9.52
N GLY A 153 -12.49 -0.21 -10.42
CA GLY A 153 -12.73 0.50 -11.67
C GLY A 153 -12.39 -0.37 -12.87
N ARG A 154 -12.89 0.00 -14.06
CA ARG A 154 -12.72 -0.78 -15.29
C ARG A 154 -11.85 -0.09 -16.33
N GLY A 155 -11.76 1.23 -16.25
CA GLY A 155 -11.04 2.04 -17.20
C GLY A 155 -9.53 1.97 -17.07
N ILE A 156 -8.84 2.67 -17.97
CA ILE A 156 -7.39 2.82 -17.98
C ILE A 156 -7.00 4.29 -17.77
N ARG A 157 -5.76 4.55 -17.38
CA ARG A 157 -5.22 5.91 -17.14
C ARG A 157 -5.22 6.83 -18.38
N PRO A 158 -4.95 6.35 -19.62
CA PRO A 158 -4.97 7.19 -20.80
C PRO A 158 -6.28 7.99 -20.98
N GLY A 159 -6.11 9.30 -21.23
CA GLY A 159 -7.23 10.24 -21.37
C GLY A 159 -7.87 10.68 -20.06
N ARG A 160 -7.35 10.27 -18.90
CA ARG A 160 -8.00 10.50 -17.60
C ARG A 160 -7.08 11.11 -16.56
N ASN A 161 -5.87 10.59 -16.41
CA ASN A 161 -4.91 11.12 -15.45
C ASN A 161 -3.49 11.24 -16.03
N GLU A 162 -2.70 12.07 -15.36
CA GLU A 162 -1.30 12.34 -15.66
C GLU A 162 -0.47 12.22 -14.38
N ILE A 163 0.80 11.84 -14.53
CA ILE A 163 1.73 11.87 -13.38
C ILE A 163 2.02 13.32 -12.99
N GLU A 164 1.86 13.63 -11.73
CA GLU A 164 2.17 14.97 -11.19
C GLU A 164 3.50 14.95 -10.45
N SER A 165 3.68 14.02 -9.51
CA SER A 165 4.90 13.95 -8.73
C SER A 165 5.20 12.55 -8.22
N VAL A 166 6.47 12.36 -7.86
CA VAL A 166 6.99 11.15 -7.24
C VAL A 166 7.84 11.55 -6.05
N ASN A 167 7.74 10.78 -4.98
CA ASN A 167 8.53 10.95 -3.77
C ASN A 167 8.39 12.34 -3.15
N ARG A 168 7.14 12.84 -3.13
CA ARG A 168 6.68 14.06 -2.47
C ARG A 168 5.62 13.69 -1.42
N PRO A 169 5.38 14.53 -0.40
CA PRO A 169 4.23 14.35 0.48
C PRO A 169 2.91 14.31 -0.30
N ILE A 170 2.07 13.34 0.01
CA ILE A 170 0.75 13.14 -0.63
C ILE A 170 -0.33 12.94 0.43
N VAL A 171 -1.59 12.99 0.00
CA VAL A 171 -2.73 12.62 0.85
C VAL A 171 -3.37 11.35 0.28
N CYS A 172 -3.29 10.25 1.02
CA CYS A 172 -3.91 8.99 0.63
C CYS A 172 -4.97 8.60 1.67
N GLY A 173 -6.21 8.43 1.22
CA GLY A 173 -7.33 8.10 2.12
C GLY A 173 -7.57 9.12 3.24
N GLY A 174 -7.25 10.40 3.02
CA GLY A 174 -7.36 11.47 4.01
C GLY A 174 -6.16 11.62 4.95
N VAL A 175 -5.12 10.81 4.78
CA VAL A 175 -3.92 10.80 5.62
C VAL A 175 -2.71 11.33 4.87
N LEU A 176 -1.95 12.23 5.52
CA LEU A 176 -0.64 12.66 5.01
C LEU A 176 0.34 11.49 5.04
N VAL A 177 0.96 11.22 3.91
CA VAL A 177 2.05 10.23 3.77
C VAL A 177 3.28 10.93 3.22
N GLU A 178 4.37 10.84 3.96
CA GLU A 178 5.66 11.37 3.53
C GLU A 178 6.54 10.23 2.96
N PRO A 179 7.39 10.54 1.97
CA PRO A 179 8.37 9.56 1.49
C PRO A 179 9.24 9.03 2.63
N GLY A 180 9.30 7.71 2.77
CA GLY A 180 10.07 7.07 3.83
C GLY A 180 9.29 6.72 5.08
N ASP A 181 8.03 7.09 5.21
CA ASP A 181 7.14 6.61 6.27
C ASP A 181 7.00 5.08 6.21
N VAL A 182 6.69 4.48 7.34
CA VAL A 182 6.43 3.05 7.40
C VAL A 182 4.94 2.80 7.20
N ILE A 183 4.62 2.04 6.19
CA ILE A 183 3.26 1.58 5.90
C ILE A 183 3.09 0.22 6.56
N VAL A 184 2.06 0.12 7.39
CA VAL A 184 1.64 -1.14 8.03
C VAL A 184 0.19 -1.38 7.65
N ALA A 185 -0.09 -2.54 7.05
CA ALA A 185 -1.43 -2.85 6.60
C ALA A 185 -1.74 -4.35 6.77
N ASP A 186 -2.97 -4.66 7.11
CA ASP A 186 -3.51 -6.00 7.26
C ASP A 186 -5.04 -6.03 6.99
N GLY A 187 -5.74 -7.06 7.43
CA GLY A 187 -7.19 -7.20 7.24
C GLY A 187 -8.04 -6.12 7.89
N ASP A 188 -7.49 -5.37 8.85
CA ASP A 188 -8.20 -4.33 9.58
C ASP A 188 -8.00 -2.93 8.95
N GLY A 189 -7.01 -2.77 8.05
CA GLY A 189 -6.77 -1.52 7.34
C GLY A 189 -5.30 -1.17 7.14
N VAL A 190 -5.04 0.12 6.97
CA VAL A 190 -3.70 0.67 6.70
C VAL A 190 -3.36 1.73 7.75
N ILE A 191 -2.17 1.63 8.30
CA ILE A 191 -1.60 2.61 9.23
C ILE A 191 -0.34 3.21 8.61
N VAL A 192 -0.20 4.52 8.73
CA VAL A 192 0.99 5.26 8.37
C VAL A 192 1.73 5.64 9.64
N VAL A 193 2.96 5.15 9.77
CA VAL A 193 3.84 5.48 10.90
C VAL A 193 4.93 6.43 10.41
N PRO A 194 4.96 7.68 10.90
CA PRO A 194 6.00 8.62 10.54
C PRO A 194 7.38 8.04 10.82
N ARG A 195 8.28 8.18 9.88
CA ARG A 195 9.64 7.61 9.96
C ARG A 195 10.36 7.92 11.27
N ALA A 196 10.16 9.12 11.80
CA ALA A 196 10.81 9.57 13.04
C ALA A 196 10.42 8.70 14.26
N HIS A 197 9.24 8.10 14.26
CA HIS A 197 8.67 7.30 15.35
C HIS A 197 8.71 5.79 15.09
N ALA A 198 9.21 5.34 13.93
CA ALA A 198 9.09 3.97 13.48
C ALA A 198 9.68 2.94 14.47
N LYS A 199 10.83 3.25 15.08
CA LYS A 199 11.49 2.35 16.03
C LYS A 199 10.69 2.22 17.33
N GLU A 200 10.30 3.33 17.93
CA GLU A 200 9.52 3.37 19.17
C GLU A 200 8.18 2.66 19.02
N VAL A 201 7.48 2.95 17.93
CA VAL A 201 6.20 2.30 17.61
C VAL A 201 6.38 0.80 17.42
N ALA A 202 7.42 0.35 16.72
CA ALA A 202 7.68 -1.07 16.51
C ALA A 202 8.00 -1.82 17.82
N GLU A 203 8.79 -1.21 18.73
CA GLU A 203 9.09 -1.78 20.05
C GLU A 203 7.80 -1.94 20.90
N TYR A 204 6.96 -0.92 20.94
CA TYR A 204 5.69 -0.97 21.64
C TYR A 204 4.73 -2.01 21.06
N ALA A 205 4.58 -2.03 19.73
CA ALA A 205 3.71 -2.99 19.05
C ALA A 205 4.11 -4.44 19.32
N ARG A 206 5.43 -4.72 19.36
CA ARG A 206 5.93 -6.06 19.69
C ARG A 206 5.56 -6.46 21.12
N ALA A 207 5.76 -5.59 22.10
CA ALA A 207 5.41 -5.87 23.49
C ALA A 207 3.91 -6.16 23.63
N THR A 208 3.06 -5.39 22.95
CA THR A 208 1.60 -5.60 22.93
C THR A 208 1.24 -6.95 22.31
N LEU A 209 1.81 -7.26 21.14
CA LEU A 209 1.57 -8.52 20.43
C LEU A 209 1.98 -9.75 21.26
N ASP A 210 3.14 -9.68 21.94
CA ASP A 210 3.60 -10.78 22.80
C ASP A 210 2.64 -11.02 23.98
N GLY A 211 2.09 -9.95 24.57
CA GLY A 211 1.05 -10.02 25.58
C GLY A 211 -0.24 -10.66 25.06
N ASP A 212 -0.71 -10.24 23.90
CA ASP A 212 -1.90 -10.78 23.24
C ASP A 212 -1.74 -12.26 22.89
N LYS A 213 -0.60 -12.65 22.32
CA LYS A 213 -0.28 -14.06 22.03
C LYS A 213 -0.30 -14.90 23.30
N ALA A 214 0.24 -14.41 24.41
CA ALA A 214 0.23 -15.11 25.68
C ALA A 214 -1.20 -15.31 26.23
N GLY A 215 -2.02 -14.27 26.18
CA GLY A 215 -3.43 -14.33 26.57
C GLY A 215 -4.23 -15.33 25.72
N ARG A 216 -4.06 -15.26 24.40
CA ARG A 216 -4.73 -16.18 23.45
C ARG A 216 -4.33 -17.64 23.64
N ARG A 217 -3.05 -17.93 23.91
CA ARG A 217 -2.61 -19.31 24.24
C ARG A 217 -3.39 -19.88 25.41
N GLN A 218 -3.68 -19.09 26.44
CA GLN A 218 -4.48 -19.56 27.59
C GLN A 218 -5.93 -19.83 27.18
N LEU A 219 -6.53 -19.00 26.32
CA LEU A 219 -7.87 -19.23 25.79
C LEU A 219 -7.94 -20.48 24.92
N TYR A 220 -6.96 -20.68 24.02
CA TYR A 220 -6.84 -21.88 23.20
C TYR A 220 -6.79 -23.15 24.08
N LYS A 221 -5.96 -23.12 25.13
CA LYS A 221 -5.86 -24.23 26.06
C LYS A 221 -7.23 -24.53 26.79
N LYS A 222 -7.94 -23.48 27.22
CA LYS A 222 -9.24 -23.63 27.85
C LYS A 222 -10.32 -24.18 26.90
N LEU A 223 -10.23 -23.84 25.62
CA LEU A 223 -11.16 -24.25 24.55
C LEU A 223 -10.77 -25.59 23.91
N GLY A 224 -9.64 -26.19 24.28
CA GLY A 224 -9.14 -27.43 23.67
C GLY A 224 -8.70 -27.24 22.19
N LEU A 225 -8.36 -26.02 21.77
CA LEU A 225 -7.91 -25.73 20.41
C LEU A 225 -6.41 -25.99 20.25
N LEU A 226 -6.02 -26.47 19.09
CA LEU A 226 -4.61 -26.62 18.75
C LEU A 226 -3.98 -25.23 18.45
N PRO A 227 -2.76 -24.97 18.98
CA PRO A 227 -2.05 -23.72 18.70
C PRO A 227 -1.75 -23.56 17.19
N ASP A 228 -2.18 -22.45 16.62
CA ASP A 228 -1.83 -22.00 15.29
C ASP A 228 -0.83 -20.82 15.33
N ASP A 229 -0.53 -20.21 14.17
CA ASP A 229 0.44 -19.12 14.07
C ASP A 229 0.01 -17.84 14.79
N SER A 230 -1.29 -17.70 15.12
CA SER A 230 -1.80 -16.56 15.89
C SER A 230 -1.43 -16.60 17.38
N VAL A 231 -0.89 -17.72 17.86
CA VAL A 231 -0.53 -17.95 19.27
C VAL A 231 0.87 -18.53 19.47
N LYS A 232 1.58 -18.84 18.40
CA LYS A 232 2.99 -19.30 18.45
C LYS A 232 3.99 -18.20 18.68
#